data_9c64c28291d91e8f12843b1733337ee6
#
_entry.id   9c64c28291d91e8f12843b1733337ee6
#
_cell.length_a   1.000
_cell.length_b   1.000
_cell.length_c   1.000
_cell.angle_alpha   90.00
_cell.angle_beta   90.00
_cell.angle_gamma   90.00
#
_symmetry.space_group_name_H-M   'P 1'
#
loop_
_entity.id
_entity.type
_entity.pdbx_description
1 polymer ?
#
loop_
_entity_poly.entity_id
_entity_poly.type
_entity_poly.pdbx_seq_one_letter_code
_entity_poly.pdbx_strand_id
1 'polypeptide(L)'
;MQLNLSNIEYTYPSAVEPTLHDVTITLPQGWTGFVGNNGSGKTTLARIVCGLLQPDRGVVSPSFFSAYCAQNATEVPANLFDFAVAYDDVAIELRRELLLEEDWPWRFETLSCGQQKRLQVACALWASPDVLVLDEPTNHVDVSTKHALFAALSQFKGIGVLISHDRELLDKLCTQCLFVADGTANMKSGNYSQASSQVELERSSALHAKEAAKKRRLALSEKPSDVEKRLLEFRRAKVEEPLTSMTVLRVRKSGAI
;
A
#
# COMPACT_ATOMS: atom_id res chain seq x y z
N MET A 1 -20.05 7.94 9.32
CA MET A 1 -20.11 6.95 8.22
C MET A 1 -18.75 6.29 8.09
N GLN A 2 -18.69 4.96 7.90
CA GLN A 2 -17.44 4.22 7.67
C GLN A 2 -17.71 2.99 6.81
N LEU A 3 -16.73 2.60 6.00
CA LEU A 3 -16.73 1.39 5.18
C LEU A 3 -15.65 0.46 5.70
N ASN A 4 -16.01 -0.80 5.96
CA ASN A 4 -15.08 -1.82 6.46
C ASN A 4 -14.80 -2.85 5.37
N LEU A 5 -13.54 -3.14 5.16
CA LEU A 5 -13.05 -4.23 4.35
C LEU A 5 -12.45 -5.27 5.30
N SER A 6 -12.90 -6.50 5.24
CA SER A 6 -12.45 -7.58 6.15
C SER A 6 -11.92 -8.74 5.35
N ASN A 7 -10.65 -9.09 5.57
CA ASN A 7 -9.96 -10.25 4.99
C ASN A 7 -10.06 -10.32 3.46
N ILE A 8 -9.86 -9.19 2.78
CA ILE A 8 -9.96 -9.09 1.32
C ILE A 8 -8.77 -9.79 0.67
N GLU A 9 -9.07 -10.80 -0.15
CA GLU A 9 -8.14 -11.45 -1.06
C GLU A 9 -8.66 -11.30 -2.49
N TYR A 10 -7.76 -11.07 -3.44
CA TYR A 10 -8.11 -10.98 -4.84
C TYR A 10 -6.95 -11.40 -5.76
N THR A 11 -7.27 -12.26 -6.72
CA THR A 11 -6.33 -12.72 -7.75
C THR A 11 -6.94 -12.48 -9.14
N TYR A 12 -6.21 -11.84 -10.04
CA TYR A 12 -6.67 -11.71 -11.41
C TYR A 12 -6.66 -13.09 -12.11
N PRO A 13 -7.63 -13.37 -13.01
CA PRO A 13 -7.71 -14.67 -13.70
C PRO A 13 -6.43 -15.06 -14.48
N SER A 14 -5.64 -14.06 -14.86
CA SER A 14 -4.36 -14.26 -15.58
C SER A 14 -3.14 -14.34 -14.66
N ALA A 15 -3.29 -14.17 -13.34
CA ALA A 15 -2.21 -14.17 -12.37
C ALA A 15 -2.17 -15.50 -11.59
N VAL A 16 -0.97 -15.92 -11.20
CA VAL A 16 -0.75 -17.10 -10.34
C VAL A 16 -0.79 -16.71 -8.87
N GLU A 17 -0.30 -15.50 -8.56
CA GLU A 17 -0.23 -14.99 -7.18
C GLU A 17 -1.34 -13.97 -6.93
N PRO A 18 -1.89 -13.93 -5.72
CA PRO A 18 -2.86 -12.92 -5.34
C PRO A 18 -2.30 -11.50 -5.46
N THR A 19 -3.12 -10.59 -5.95
CA THR A 19 -2.80 -9.15 -5.99
C THR A 19 -3.03 -8.49 -4.64
N LEU A 20 -3.99 -9.00 -3.86
CA LEU A 20 -4.29 -8.56 -2.51
C LEU A 20 -4.33 -9.77 -1.58
N HIS A 21 -3.68 -9.64 -0.40
CA HIS A 21 -3.56 -10.69 0.61
C HIS A 21 -4.13 -10.20 1.94
N ASP A 22 -5.24 -10.80 2.37
CA ASP A 22 -5.84 -10.60 3.71
C ASP A 22 -5.91 -9.12 4.15
N VAL A 23 -6.36 -8.24 3.25
CA VAL A 23 -6.46 -6.82 3.53
C VAL A 23 -7.65 -6.55 4.43
N THR A 24 -7.39 -6.04 5.64
CA THR A 24 -8.42 -5.63 6.61
C THR A 24 -8.19 -4.17 6.98
N ILE A 25 -9.14 -3.31 6.57
CA ILE A 25 -9.07 -1.85 6.78
C ILE A 25 -10.45 -1.26 7.05
N THR A 26 -10.45 -0.09 7.66
CA THR A 26 -11.65 0.75 7.84
C THR A 26 -11.41 2.11 7.18
N LEU A 27 -12.30 2.51 6.30
CA LEU A 27 -12.32 3.81 5.64
C LEU A 27 -13.39 4.68 6.31
N PRO A 28 -13.00 5.68 7.13
CA PRO A 28 -13.93 6.60 7.74
C PRO A 28 -14.38 7.68 6.75
N GLN A 29 -15.33 8.47 7.15
CA GLN A 29 -15.72 9.71 6.46
C GLN A 29 -14.52 10.65 6.32
N GLY A 30 -14.42 11.33 5.17
CA GLY A 30 -13.27 12.14 4.77
C GLY A 30 -12.37 11.43 3.78
N TRP A 31 -11.25 12.05 3.43
CA TRP A 31 -10.35 11.55 2.38
C TRP A 31 -9.26 10.63 2.92
N THR A 32 -9.13 9.46 2.31
CA THR A 32 -8.02 8.51 2.51
C THR A 32 -7.17 8.44 1.24
N GLY A 33 -5.89 8.75 1.36
CA GLY A 33 -4.93 8.60 0.26
C GLY A 33 -4.46 7.14 0.11
N PHE A 34 -4.61 6.54 -1.07
CA PHE A 34 -4.01 5.23 -1.37
C PHE A 34 -2.65 5.43 -2.03
N VAL A 35 -1.61 4.99 -1.36
CA VAL A 35 -0.20 5.24 -1.70
C VAL A 35 0.54 3.91 -1.88
N GLY A 36 1.45 3.85 -2.84
CA GLY A 36 2.27 2.67 -3.11
C GLY A 36 2.80 2.66 -4.53
N ASN A 37 3.68 1.72 -4.84
CA ASN A 37 4.27 1.57 -6.17
C ASN A 37 3.22 1.18 -7.23
N ASN A 38 3.55 1.40 -8.50
CA ASN A 38 2.71 0.89 -9.59
C ASN A 38 2.65 -0.64 -9.51
N GLY A 39 1.46 -1.19 -9.72
CA GLY A 39 1.21 -2.63 -9.60
C GLY A 39 1.03 -3.17 -8.17
N SER A 40 1.09 -2.33 -7.13
CA SER A 40 0.93 -2.79 -5.73
C SER A 40 -0.51 -3.19 -5.34
N GLY A 41 -1.50 -3.00 -6.21
CA GLY A 41 -2.90 -3.36 -5.93
C GLY A 41 -3.82 -2.19 -5.57
N LYS A 42 -3.37 -0.92 -5.60
CA LYS A 42 -4.19 0.26 -5.24
C LYS A 42 -5.49 0.35 -6.04
N THR A 43 -5.39 0.32 -7.37
CA THR A 43 -6.56 0.37 -8.27
C THR A 43 -7.47 -0.84 -8.08
N THR A 44 -6.92 -2.02 -7.84
CA THR A 44 -7.68 -3.24 -7.54
C THR A 44 -8.51 -3.07 -6.27
N LEU A 45 -7.85 -2.64 -5.18
CA LEU A 45 -8.51 -2.37 -3.90
C LEU A 45 -9.58 -1.28 -4.03
N ALA A 46 -9.29 -0.21 -4.76
CA ALA A 46 -10.23 0.88 -5.02
C ALA A 46 -11.48 0.42 -5.81
N ARG A 47 -11.31 -0.46 -6.79
CA ARG A 47 -12.43 -1.06 -7.52
C ARG A 47 -13.26 -2.00 -6.64
N ILE A 48 -12.63 -2.72 -5.71
CA ILE A 48 -13.34 -3.53 -4.70
C ILE A 48 -14.13 -2.63 -3.75
N VAL A 49 -13.57 -1.51 -3.29
CA VAL A 49 -14.25 -0.49 -2.48
C VAL A 49 -15.54 0.00 -3.15
N CYS A 50 -15.50 0.21 -4.47
CA CYS A 50 -16.68 0.62 -5.25
C CYS A 50 -17.62 -0.52 -5.68
N GLY A 51 -17.31 -1.78 -5.34
CA GLY A 51 -18.09 -2.94 -5.78
C GLY A 51 -17.94 -3.27 -7.27
N LEU A 52 -16.98 -2.65 -7.97
CA LEU A 52 -16.68 -2.92 -9.39
C LEU A 52 -15.92 -4.22 -9.61
N LEU A 53 -15.25 -4.71 -8.55
CA LEU A 53 -14.64 -6.03 -8.50
C LEU A 53 -15.13 -6.75 -7.25
N GLN A 54 -15.47 -8.03 -7.39
CA GLN A 54 -15.80 -8.89 -6.26
C GLN A 54 -14.51 -9.54 -5.76
N PRO A 55 -14.19 -9.47 -4.47
CA PRO A 55 -13.04 -10.18 -3.93
C PRO A 55 -13.27 -11.70 -3.95
N ASP A 56 -12.18 -12.47 -4.08
CA ASP A 56 -12.23 -13.94 -3.99
C ASP A 56 -12.61 -14.40 -2.58
N ARG A 57 -12.17 -13.62 -1.58
CA ARG A 57 -12.51 -13.79 -0.16
C ARG A 57 -12.67 -12.44 0.51
N GLY A 58 -13.37 -12.47 1.64
CA GLY A 58 -13.62 -11.29 2.45
C GLY A 58 -14.93 -10.59 2.13
N VAL A 59 -15.18 -9.50 2.84
CA VAL A 59 -16.44 -8.76 2.76
C VAL A 59 -16.18 -7.26 2.85
N VAL A 60 -16.91 -6.50 2.04
CA VAL A 60 -17.00 -5.04 2.12
C VAL A 60 -18.36 -4.68 2.69
N SER A 61 -18.39 -3.94 3.80
CA SER A 61 -19.64 -3.58 4.49
C SER A 61 -19.56 -2.26 5.25
N PRO A 62 -20.68 -1.54 5.38
CA PRO A 62 -21.97 -1.74 4.71
C PRO A 62 -21.88 -1.44 3.21
N SER A 63 -22.93 -1.79 2.45
CA SER A 63 -23.06 -1.40 1.05
C SER A 63 -23.46 0.06 0.96
N PHE A 64 -22.71 0.83 0.18
CA PHE A 64 -22.94 2.25 -0.07
C PHE A 64 -23.10 2.51 -1.57
N PHE A 65 -23.79 3.62 -1.91
CA PHE A 65 -23.76 4.12 -3.25
C PHE A 65 -22.38 4.71 -3.57
N SER A 66 -21.71 4.16 -4.57
CA SER A 66 -20.30 4.47 -4.86
C SER A 66 -20.14 5.03 -6.27
N ALA A 67 -19.29 6.04 -6.43
CA ALA A 67 -18.85 6.54 -7.72
C ALA A 67 -17.34 6.34 -7.89
N TYR A 68 -16.93 5.91 -9.08
CA TYR A 68 -15.54 5.69 -9.46
C TYR A 68 -15.16 6.57 -10.64
N CYS A 69 -14.20 7.45 -10.44
CA CYS A 69 -13.58 8.24 -11.49
C CYS A 69 -12.27 7.56 -11.93
N ALA A 70 -12.28 6.98 -13.12
CA ALA A 70 -11.17 6.21 -13.64
C ALA A 70 -9.93 7.08 -13.93
N GLN A 71 -8.75 6.45 -13.95
CA GLN A 71 -7.50 7.11 -14.33
C GLN A 71 -7.57 7.66 -15.75
N ASN A 72 -8.18 6.92 -16.67
CA ASN A 72 -8.32 7.34 -18.07
C ASN A 72 -9.33 8.48 -18.22
N ALA A 73 -8.85 9.65 -18.64
CA ALA A 73 -9.70 10.81 -18.82
C ALA A 73 -10.68 10.68 -20.01
N THR A 74 -10.40 9.80 -20.98
CA THR A 74 -11.25 9.60 -22.16
C THR A 74 -12.48 8.71 -21.89
N GLU A 75 -12.59 8.11 -20.69
CA GLU A 75 -13.78 7.37 -20.33
C GLU A 75 -14.98 8.31 -20.13
N VAL A 76 -16.04 8.11 -20.91
CA VAL A 76 -17.24 8.93 -20.84
C VAL A 76 -18.04 8.55 -19.60
N PRO A 77 -18.36 9.49 -18.68
CA PRO A 77 -19.22 9.19 -17.54
C PRO A 77 -20.60 8.72 -17.98
N ALA A 78 -21.14 7.67 -17.35
CA ALA A 78 -22.44 7.11 -17.69
C ALA A 78 -23.58 8.13 -17.54
N ASN A 79 -23.45 9.06 -16.58
CA ASN A 79 -24.43 10.13 -16.29
C ASN A 79 -24.07 11.47 -16.94
N LEU A 80 -23.18 11.49 -17.96
CA LEU A 80 -22.72 12.73 -18.59
C LEU A 80 -23.88 13.58 -19.14
N PHE A 81 -24.80 12.97 -19.88
CA PHE A 81 -25.91 13.68 -20.50
C PHE A 81 -26.98 14.09 -19.50
N ASP A 82 -27.17 13.29 -18.42
CA ASP A 82 -28.05 13.68 -17.32
C ASP A 82 -27.51 14.92 -16.61
N PHE A 83 -26.19 14.94 -16.31
CA PHE A 83 -25.53 16.12 -15.78
C PHE A 83 -25.60 17.33 -16.73
N ALA A 84 -25.46 17.08 -18.06
CA ALA A 84 -25.49 18.16 -19.07
C ALA A 84 -26.80 18.95 -19.03
N VAL A 85 -27.93 18.27 -18.81
CA VAL A 85 -29.25 18.88 -18.77
C VAL A 85 -29.76 19.21 -17.35
N ALA A 86 -28.97 18.92 -16.33
CA ALA A 86 -29.30 19.25 -14.95
C ALA A 86 -29.01 20.73 -14.65
N TYR A 87 -29.97 21.43 -14.05
CA TYR A 87 -29.89 22.82 -13.61
C TYR A 87 -30.26 22.97 -12.13
N ASP A 88 -30.07 21.91 -11.35
CA ASP A 88 -30.15 22.00 -9.89
C ASP A 88 -28.95 22.76 -9.31
N ASP A 89 -29.08 23.22 -8.06
CA ASP A 89 -28.06 24.06 -7.40
C ASP A 89 -26.67 23.38 -7.39
N VAL A 90 -26.62 22.07 -7.20
CA VAL A 90 -25.37 21.29 -7.15
C VAL A 90 -24.70 21.29 -8.53
N ALA A 91 -25.49 21.04 -9.58
CA ALA A 91 -24.95 21.03 -10.95
C ALA A 91 -24.42 22.40 -11.37
N ILE A 92 -25.12 23.47 -11.01
CA ILE A 92 -24.70 24.87 -11.28
C ILE A 92 -23.41 25.19 -10.52
N GLU A 93 -23.34 24.84 -9.23
CA GLU A 93 -22.15 25.08 -8.42
C GLU A 93 -20.92 24.32 -8.94
N LEU A 94 -21.07 23.04 -9.27
CA LEU A 94 -19.98 22.21 -9.84
C LEU A 94 -19.48 22.76 -11.18
N ARG A 95 -20.38 23.25 -12.07
CA ARG A 95 -19.95 23.89 -13.32
C ARG A 95 -19.10 25.13 -13.05
N ARG A 96 -19.52 25.96 -12.08
CA ARG A 96 -18.77 27.16 -11.72
C ARG A 96 -17.42 26.83 -11.11
N GLU A 97 -17.38 25.91 -10.13
CA GLU A 97 -16.14 25.57 -9.42
C GLU A 97 -15.12 24.86 -10.31
N LEU A 98 -15.60 23.95 -11.13
CA LEU A 98 -14.74 23.19 -12.06
C LEU A 98 -14.52 23.91 -13.40
N LEU A 99 -15.05 25.15 -13.54
CA LEU A 99 -14.88 25.97 -14.73
C LEU A 99 -15.30 25.23 -16.00
N LEU A 100 -16.48 24.61 -15.98
CA LEU A 100 -17.01 23.85 -17.11
C LEU A 100 -17.77 24.77 -18.06
N GLU A 101 -17.61 24.56 -19.36
CA GLU A 101 -18.41 25.20 -20.38
C GLU A 101 -19.64 24.35 -20.72
N GLU A 102 -20.75 24.97 -21.07
CA GLU A 102 -22.03 24.28 -21.31
C GLU A 102 -22.00 23.32 -22.49
N ASP A 103 -21.15 23.55 -23.47
CA ASP A 103 -21.02 22.69 -24.65
C ASP A 103 -20.10 21.47 -24.44
N TRP A 104 -19.31 21.42 -23.36
CA TRP A 104 -18.36 20.32 -23.10
C TRP A 104 -18.98 18.92 -23.10
N PRO A 105 -20.13 18.68 -22.48
CA PRO A 105 -20.74 17.35 -22.52
C PRO A 105 -21.03 16.84 -23.92
N TRP A 106 -21.33 17.76 -24.86
CA TRP A 106 -21.71 17.43 -26.23
C TRP A 106 -20.51 17.22 -27.16
N ARG A 107 -19.31 17.59 -26.71
CA ARG A 107 -18.07 17.44 -27.48
C ARG A 107 -16.96 16.79 -26.65
N PHE A 108 -17.30 15.91 -25.71
CA PHE A 108 -16.42 15.30 -24.74
C PHE A 108 -15.14 14.74 -25.37
N GLU A 109 -15.21 14.04 -26.50
CA GLU A 109 -14.07 13.42 -27.18
C GLU A 109 -13.05 14.44 -27.72
N THR A 110 -13.47 15.68 -27.95
CA THR A 110 -12.58 16.76 -28.47
C THR A 110 -11.94 17.60 -27.37
N LEU A 111 -12.30 17.36 -26.11
CA LEU A 111 -11.78 18.08 -24.97
C LEU A 111 -10.33 17.67 -24.66
N SER A 112 -9.57 18.57 -24.07
CA SER A 112 -8.27 18.22 -23.48
C SER A 112 -8.45 17.26 -22.30
N CYS A 113 -7.41 16.46 -21.98
CA CYS A 113 -7.45 15.55 -20.83
C CYS A 113 -7.87 16.25 -19.53
N GLY A 114 -7.40 17.48 -19.29
CA GLY A 114 -7.78 18.26 -18.11
C GLY A 114 -9.25 18.67 -18.10
N GLN A 115 -9.81 19.04 -19.26
CA GLN A 115 -11.24 19.34 -19.40
C GLN A 115 -12.10 18.10 -19.21
N GLN A 116 -11.72 16.98 -19.84
CA GLN A 116 -12.40 15.69 -19.65
C GLN A 116 -12.39 15.28 -18.19
N LYS A 117 -11.24 15.42 -17.49
CA LYS A 117 -11.12 15.06 -16.07
C LYS A 117 -12.00 15.92 -15.18
N ARG A 118 -12.06 17.24 -15.41
CA ARG A 118 -12.97 18.13 -14.67
C ARG A 118 -14.43 17.71 -14.84
N LEU A 119 -14.81 17.36 -16.06
CA LEU A 119 -16.18 16.93 -16.36
C LEU A 119 -16.49 15.54 -15.73
N GLN A 120 -15.54 14.59 -15.77
CA GLN A 120 -15.69 13.30 -15.06
C GLN A 120 -15.90 13.50 -13.56
N VAL A 121 -15.09 14.35 -12.92
CA VAL A 121 -15.20 14.62 -11.48
C VAL A 121 -16.51 15.34 -11.16
N ALA A 122 -16.96 16.27 -12.00
CA ALA A 122 -18.26 16.91 -11.84
C ALA A 122 -19.41 15.91 -11.87
N CYS A 123 -19.44 15.03 -12.85
CA CYS A 123 -20.45 13.97 -12.97
C CYS A 123 -20.45 13.03 -11.76
N ALA A 124 -19.25 12.67 -11.26
CA ALA A 124 -19.10 11.81 -10.09
C ALA A 124 -19.59 12.49 -8.80
N LEU A 125 -19.27 13.77 -8.59
CA LEU A 125 -19.73 14.56 -7.43
C LEU A 125 -21.24 14.85 -7.49
N TRP A 126 -21.77 15.18 -8.67
CA TRP A 126 -23.18 15.45 -8.87
C TRP A 126 -24.06 14.23 -8.54
N ALA A 127 -23.58 13.01 -8.81
CA ALA A 127 -24.25 11.79 -8.40
C ALA A 127 -24.45 11.66 -6.88
N SER A 128 -23.81 12.54 -6.08
CA SER A 128 -23.90 12.56 -4.60
C SER A 128 -23.65 11.19 -3.96
N PRO A 129 -22.52 10.52 -4.28
CA PRO A 129 -22.24 9.21 -3.74
C PRO A 129 -21.89 9.25 -2.25
N ASP A 130 -22.13 8.14 -1.54
CA ASP A 130 -21.62 7.93 -0.19
C ASP A 130 -20.11 7.68 -0.19
N VAL A 131 -19.62 6.97 -1.24
CA VAL A 131 -18.20 6.65 -1.45
C VAL A 131 -17.76 7.17 -2.80
N LEU A 132 -16.75 8.04 -2.82
CA LEU A 132 -16.15 8.56 -4.04
C LEU A 132 -14.70 8.11 -4.17
N VAL A 133 -14.40 7.41 -5.26
CA VAL A 133 -13.04 6.98 -5.58
C VAL A 133 -12.51 7.73 -6.79
N LEU A 134 -11.35 8.34 -6.63
CA LEU A 134 -10.63 9.03 -7.70
C LEU A 134 -9.29 8.32 -7.95
N ASP A 135 -9.11 7.81 -9.16
CA ASP A 135 -7.87 7.16 -9.58
C ASP A 135 -7.06 8.12 -10.45
N GLU A 136 -5.95 8.65 -9.89
CA GLU A 136 -5.01 9.61 -10.51
C GLU A 136 -5.70 10.82 -11.16
N PRO A 137 -6.52 11.60 -10.44
CA PRO A 137 -7.31 12.68 -11.04
C PRO A 137 -6.48 13.86 -11.54
N THR A 138 -5.24 13.98 -11.10
CA THR A 138 -4.32 15.09 -11.45
C THR A 138 -3.27 14.71 -12.49
N ASN A 139 -3.34 13.52 -13.07
CA ASN A 139 -2.42 13.13 -14.14
C ASN A 139 -2.63 13.97 -15.41
N HIS A 140 -1.54 14.51 -15.93
CA HIS A 140 -1.53 15.30 -17.17
C HIS A 140 -2.45 16.53 -17.18
N VAL A 141 -2.75 17.09 -15.99
CA VAL A 141 -3.54 18.32 -15.87
C VAL A 141 -2.68 19.51 -15.47
N ASP A 142 -3.09 20.70 -15.87
CA ASP A 142 -2.44 21.96 -15.52
C ASP A 142 -2.72 22.39 -14.06
N VAL A 143 -1.99 23.41 -13.60
CA VAL A 143 -2.11 23.93 -12.22
C VAL A 143 -3.50 24.49 -11.95
N SER A 144 -4.12 25.15 -12.94
CA SER A 144 -5.46 25.74 -12.77
C SER A 144 -6.51 24.66 -12.58
N THR A 145 -6.43 23.57 -13.34
CA THR A 145 -7.26 22.38 -13.19
C THR A 145 -7.08 21.72 -11.82
N LYS A 146 -5.84 21.61 -11.31
CA LYS A 146 -5.58 21.08 -9.96
C LYS A 146 -6.26 21.92 -8.87
N HIS A 147 -6.21 23.23 -8.97
CA HIS A 147 -6.87 24.12 -8.01
C HIS A 147 -8.40 23.98 -8.04
N ALA A 148 -8.98 23.90 -9.23
CA ALA A 148 -10.42 23.69 -9.39
C ALA A 148 -10.86 22.34 -8.83
N LEU A 149 -10.12 21.25 -9.11
CA LEU A 149 -10.36 19.93 -8.56
C LEU A 149 -10.27 19.93 -7.02
N PHE A 150 -9.23 20.57 -6.46
CA PHE A 150 -9.07 20.66 -5.01
C PHE A 150 -10.25 21.36 -4.35
N ALA A 151 -10.70 22.50 -4.92
CA ALA A 151 -11.83 23.27 -4.37
C ALA A 151 -13.11 22.39 -4.32
N ALA A 152 -13.47 21.75 -5.42
CA ALA A 152 -14.65 20.89 -5.50
C ALA A 152 -14.55 19.67 -4.57
N LEU A 153 -13.38 19.00 -4.53
CA LEU A 153 -13.18 17.81 -3.70
C LEU A 153 -13.16 18.11 -2.19
N SER A 154 -12.73 19.31 -1.80
CA SER A 154 -12.73 19.73 -0.38
C SER A 154 -14.12 19.82 0.21
N GLN A 155 -15.15 19.99 -0.60
CA GLN A 155 -16.54 20.07 -0.16
C GLN A 155 -17.22 18.71 0.01
N PHE A 156 -16.62 17.64 -0.53
CA PHE A 156 -17.18 16.31 -0.42
C PHE A 156 -17.20 15.81 1.03
N LYS A 157 -18.37 15.35 1.48
CA LYS A 157 -18.61 14.95 2.87
C LYS A 157 -18.73 13.44 3.08
N GLY A 158 -18.65 12.65 2.02
CA GLY A 158 -18.69 11.18 2.07
C GLY A 158 -17.35 10.54 2.47
N ILE A 159 -17.21 9.26 2.13
CA ILE A 159 -15.95 8.53 2.22
C ILE A 159 -15.21 8.72 0.90
N GLY A 160 -14.13 9.46 0.93
CA GLY A 160 -13.27 9.73 -0.23
C GLY A 160 -12.05 8.82 -0.26
N VAL A 161 -11.77 8.21 -1.41
CA VAL A 161 -10.53 7.49 -1.68
C VAL A 161 -9.81 8.20 -2.81
N LEU A 162 -8.57 8.58 -2.57
CA LEU A 162 -7.72 9.27 -3.54
C LEU A 162 -6.46 8.45 -3.84
N ILE A 163 -6.37 7.90 -5.04
CA ILE A 163 -5.12 7.34 -5.57
C ILE A 163 -4.43 8.48 -6.30
N SER A 164 -3.25 8.89 -5.84
CA SER A 164 -2.49 9.94 -6.52
C SER A 164 -0.99 9.87 -6.22
N HIS A 165 -0.19 10.31 -7.18
CA HIS A 165 1.23 10.63 -7.00
C HIS A 165 1.46 12.12 -6.68
N ASP A 166 0.41 12.94 -6.70
CA ASP A 166 0.46 14.35 -6.36
C ASP A 166 0.46 14.54 -4.85
N ARG A 167 1.66 14.74 -4.31
CA ARG A 167 1.88 14.91 -2.85
C ARG A 167 1.13 16.10 -2.29
N GLU A 168 1.06 17.20 -3.04
CA GLU A 168 0.38 18.41 -2.59
C GLU A 168 -1.12 18.18 -2.44
N LEU A 169 -1.75 17.49 -3.38
CA LEU A 169 -3.15 17.14 -3.31
C LEU A 169 -3.44 16.17 -2.14
N LEU A 170 -2.59 15.16 -1.96
CA LEU A 170 -2.70 14.22 -0.83
C LEU A 170 -2.54 14.92 0.52
N ASP A 171 -1.57 15.85 0.64
CA ASP A 171 -1.33 16.59 1.89
C ASP A 171 -2.48 17.54 2.25
N LYS A 172 -3.13 18.12 1.24
CA LYS A 172 -4.23 19.07 1.45
C LYS A 172 -5.57 18.40 1.73
N LEU A 173 -5.85 17.25 1.11
CA LEU A 173 -7.16 16.58 1.21
C LEU A 173 -7.18 15.46 2.24
N CYS A 174 -6.12 14.63 2.32
CA CYS A 174 -6.17 13.39 3.08
C CYS A 174 -5.86 13.62 4.55
N THR A 175 -6.65 13.00 5.41
CA THR A 175 -6.45 12.95 6.87
C THR A 175 -5.79 11.65 7.32
N GLN A 176 -5.70 10.69 6.42
CA GLN A 176 -5.01 9.41 6.60
C GLN A 176 -4.55 8.86 5.26
N CYS A 177 -3.54 7.99 5.28
CA CYS A 177 -3.00 7.33 4.10
C CYS A 177 -2.92 5.82 4.27
N LEU A 178 -3.34 5.09 3.25
CA LEU A 178 -3.20 3.65 3.15
C LEU A 178 -2.01 3.32 2.25
N PHE A 179 -0.97 2.76 2.84
CA PHE A 179 0.20 2.29 2.11
C PHE A 179 -0.03 0.86 1.64
N VAL A 180 -0.08 0.68 0.32
CA VAL A 180 -0.29 -0.63 -0.31
C VAL A 180 1.05 -1.11 -0.90
N ALA A 181 1.52 -2.25 -0.42
CA ALA A 181 2.78 -2.85 -0.86
C ALA A 181 2.67 -4.38 -0.79
N ASP A 182 3.18 -5.05 -1.79
CA ASP A 182 3.25 -6.51 -1.85
C ASP A 182 1.92 -7.19 -1.49
N GLY A 183 0.81 -6.65 -2.02
CA GLY A 183 -0.54 -7.15 -1.79
C GLY A 183 -1.12 -6.91 -0.40
N THR A 184 -0.37 -6.26 0.50
CA THR A 184 -0.83 -5.89 1.85
C THR A 184 -1.12 -4.40 1.95
N ALA A 185 -1.89 -4.00 2.94
CA ALA A 185 -2.27 -2.61 3.14
C ALA A 185 -2.08 -2.19 4.61
N ASN A 186 -1.46 -1.03 4.83
CA ASN A 186 -1.18 -0.50 6.15
C ASN A 186 -1.67 0.95 6.26
N MET A 187 -2.62 1.19 7.17
CA MET A 187 -3.20 2.51 7.40
C MET A 187 -2.30 3.33 8.34
N LYS A 188 -2.07 4.59 7.97
CA LYS A 188 -1.36 5.57 8.78
C LYS A 188 -2.20 6.83 8.92
N SER A 189 -2.28 7.35 10.14
CA SER A 189 -2.97 8.62 10.43
C SER A 189 -2.11 9.80 9.99
N GLY A 190 -2.76 10.88 9.62
CA GLY A 190 -2.12 12.11 9.16
C GLY A 190 -2.14 12.24 7.62
N ASN A 191 -1.73 13.42 7.16
CA ASN A 191 -1.57 13.67 5.73
C ASN A 191 -0.39 12.87 5.15
N TYR A 192 -0.20 12.93 3.83
CA TYR A 192 0.83 12.13 3.15
C TYR A 192 2.25 12.35 3.71
N SER A 193 2.64 13.60 3.96
CA SER A 193 3.98 13.93 4.48
C SER A 193 4.21 13.34 5.88
N GLN A 194 3.23 13.43 6.76
CA GLN A 194 3.29 12.86 8.11
C GLN A 194 3.31 11.33 8.06
N ALA A 195 2.39 10.73 7.32
CA ALA A 195 2.26 9.28 7.17
C ALA A 195 3.50 8.65 6.51
N SER A 196 4.04 9.29 5.47
CA SER A 196 5.27 8.85 4.79
C SER A 196 6.48 8.88 5.71
N SER A 197 6.63 9.93 6.55
CA SER A 197 7.69 10.02 7.54
C SER A 197 7.61 8.89 8.59
N GLN A 198 6.42 8.53 9.02
CA GLN A 198 6.21 7.39 9.94
C GLN A 198 6.66 6.07 9.31
N VAL A 199 6.27 5.82 8.05
CA VAL A 199 6.67 4.59 7.33
C VAL A 199 8.19 4.51 7.17
N GLU A 200 8.86 5.62 6.87
CA GLU A 200 10.31 5.65 6.72
C GLU A 200 11.05 5.39 8.04
N LEU A 201 10.55 5.95 9.15
CA LEU A 201 11.07 5.68 10.50
C LEU A 201 10.89 4.20 10.89
N GLU A 202 9.74 3.61 10.62
CA GLU A 202 9.48 2.19 10.89
C GLU A 202 10.39 1.30 10.05
N ARG A 203 10.57 1.64 8.76
CA ARG A 203 11.44 0.90 7.84
C ARG A 203 12.89 0.93 8.29
N SER A 204 13.41 2.12 8.64
CA SER A 204 14.78 2.28 9.12
C SER A 204 15.00 1.52 10.43
N SER A 205 14.07 1.60 11.37
CA SER A 205 14.12 0.88 12.64
C SER A 205 14.11 -0.65 12.43
N ALA A 206 13.29 -1.14 11.51
CA ALA A 206 13.23 -2.56 11.16
C ALA A 206 14.54 -3.06 10.51
N LEU A 207 15.16 -2.24 9.66
CA LEU A 207 16.45 -2.56 9.05
C LEU A 207 17.56 -2.64 10.13
N HIS A 208 17.66 -1.67 11.02
CA HIS A 208 18.62 -1.69 12.13
C HIS A 208 18.40 -2.90 13.05
N ALA A 209 17.16 -3.24 13.36
CA ALA A 209 16.85 -4.42 14.16
C ALA A 209 17.27 -5.73 13.46
N LYS A 210 17.04 -5.86 12.15
CA LYS A 210 17.49 -7.02 11.35
C LYS A 210 19.02 -7.13 11.33
N GLU A 211 19.72 -6.02 11.14
CA GLU A 211 21.21 -6.00 11.16
C GLU A 211 21.76 -6.38 12.54
N ALA A 212 21.19 -5.85 13.61
CA ALA A 212 21.57 -6.20 14.97
C ALA A 212 21.33 -7.68 15.28
N ALA A 213 20.18 -8.23 14.84
CA ALA A 213 19.87 -9.65 14.98
C ALA A 213 20.86 -10.52 14.18
N LYS A 214 21.20 -10.12 12.95
CA LYS A 214 22.19 -10.81 12.12
C LYS A 214 23.58 -10.81 12.78
N LYS A 215 24.02 -9.66 13.30
CA LYS A 215 25.29 -9.55 14.05
C LYS A 215 25.31 -10.43 15.30
N ARG A 216 24.21 -10.47 16.08
CA ARG A 216 24.08 -11.35 17.24
C ARG A 216 24.15 -12.83 16.85
N ARG A 217 23.46 -13.23 15.77
CA ARG A 217 23.50 -14.62 15.27
C ARG A 217 24.90 -15.04 14.84
N LEU A 218 25.64 -14.19 14.13
CA LEU A 218 27.03 -14.43 13.75
C LEU A 218 27.94 -14.54 14.98
N ALA A 219 27.83 -13.62 15.94
CA ALA A 219 28.65 -13.67 17.16
C ALA A 219 28.36 -14.91 18.03
N LEU A 220 27.14 -15.46 17.98
CA LEU A 220 26.78 -16.72 18.65
C LEU A 220 27.33 -17.95 17.90
N SER A 221 27.40 -17.89 16.53
CA SER A 221 27.98 -18.98 15.74
C SER A 221 29.50 -19.05 15.81
N GLU A 222 30.16 -17.92 16.12
CA GLU A 222 31.62 -17.84 16.31
C GLU A 222 32.08 -18.25 17.73
N LYS A 223 31.16 -18.33 18.69
CA LYS A 223 31.51 -18.85 20.03
C LYS A 223 31.57 -20.37 19.95
N PRO A 224 32.76 -20.97 20.23
CA PRO A 224 32.86 -22.42 20.27
C PRO A 224 31.85 -22.98 21.28
N SER A 225 31.15 -24.04 20.92
CA SER A 225 30.20 -24.72 21.80
C SER A 225 30.92 -25.19 23.05
N ASP A 226 30.23 -25.29 24.18
CA ASP A 226 30.85 -25.79 25.41
C ASP A 226 31.46 -27.20 25.22
N VAL A 227 30.95 -27.95 24.24
CA VAL A 227 31.52 -29.23 23.83
C VAL A 227 32.86 -29.05 23.12
N GLU A 228 33.01 -28.06 22.24
CA GLU A 228 34.29 -27.77 21.57
C GLU A 228 35.33 -27.20 22.53
N LYS A 229 34.92 -26.37 23.51
CA LYS A 229 35.82 -25.89 24.56
C LYS A 229 36.32 -27.05 25.42
N ARG A 230 35.44 -27.95 25.86
CA ARG A 230 35.82 -29.18 26.60
C ARG A 230 36.73 -30.09 25.77
N LEU A 231 36.48 -30.20 24.46
CA LEU A 231 37.34 -31.00 23.56
C LEU A 231 38.72 -30.38 23.37
N LEU A 232 38.81 -29.05 23.30
CA LEU A 232 40.07 -28.30 23.25
C LEU A 232 40.85 -28.41 24.56
N GLU A 233 40.18 -28.31 25.70
CA GLU A 233 40.76 -28.51 27.04
C GLU A 233 41.27 -29.93 27.20
N PHE A 234 40.50 -30.93 26.80
CA PHE A 234 40.90 -32.35 26.84
C PHE A 234 42.09 -32.64 25.92
N ARG A 235 42.16 -32.01 24.74
CA ARG A 235 43.31 -32.11 23.85
C ARG A 235 44.57 -31.43 24.43
N ARG A 236 44.43 -30.28 25.08
CA ARG A 236 45.55 -29.59 25.76
C ARG A 236 46.07 -30.43 26.94
N ALA A 237 45.17 -30.95 27.79
CA ALA A 237 45.62 -31.81 28.93
C ALA A 237 46.35 -33.08 28.46
N LYS A 238 45.99 -33.66 27.31
CA LYS A 238 46.66 -34.84 26.78
C LYS A 238 48.03 -34.57 26.15
N VAL A 239 48.34 -33.33 25.83
CA VAL A 239 49.65 -32.89 25.31
C VAL A 239 50.64 -32.55 26.47
N GLU A 240 50.13 -32.30 27.69
CA GLU A 240 50.94 -31.95 28.87
C GLU A 240 51.33 -33.15 29.76
N GLU A 241 50.91 -34.41 29.42
CA GLU A 241 51.42 -35.58 30.11
C GLU A 241 52.86 -35.89 29.67
N PRO A 242 53.86 -35.75 30.56
CA PRO A 242 55.25 -36.12 30.22
C PRO A 242 55.37 -37.60 30.05
N LEU A 243 56.03 -38.01 28.97
CA LEU A 243 56.46 -39.40 28.72
C LEU A 243 57.46 -39.83 29.82
N THR A 244 56.93 -40.22 30.99
CA THR A 244 57.75 -40.86 32.05
C THR A 244 57.33 -42.29 32.23
N SER A 245 58.33 -43.11 32.04
CA SER A 245 58.47 -44.54 32.31
C SER A 245 58.03 -45.54 31.23
N MET A 246 58.89 -45.69 30.26
CA MET A 246 59.03 -46.97 29.57
C MET A 246 59.67 -47.98 30.55
N THR A 247 58.86 -48.81 31.21
CA THR A 247 59.33 -50.00 31.93
C THR A 247 59.70 -51.04 30.87
N VAL A 248 61.05 -51.22 30.68
CA VAL A 248 61.61 -52.29 29.85
C VAL A 248 61.42 -53.61 30.55
N LEU A 249 60.44 -54.43 30.18
CA LEU A 249 60.30 -55.81 30.56
C LEU A 249 61.30 -56.67 29.75
N ARG A 250 62.39 -57.04 30.46
CA ARG A 250 63.41 -57.97 29.98
C ARG A 250 62.82 -59.41 30.00
N VAL A 251 62.51 -59.90 28.84
CA VAL A 251 62.16 -61.32 28.71
C VAL A 251 63.43 -62.17 28.72
N ARG A 252 63.62 -62.92 29.80
CA ARG A 252 64.63 -63.96 29.88
C ARG A 252 64.24 -65.14 28.99
N LYS A 253 65.00 -65.41 28.02
CA LYS A 253 65.01 -66.69 27.35
C LYS A 253 65.63 -67.72 28.30
N SER A 254 64.91 -68.72 28.75
CA SER A 254 65.45 -69.99 29.28
C SER A 254 65.27 -71.04 28.18
N GLY A 255 66.40 -71.56 27.74
CA GLY A 255 66.42 -72.64 26.83
C GLY A 255 66.52 -73.98 27.57
N ALA A 256 66.55 -74.99 26.81
CA ALA A 256 66.85 -76.47 27.06
C ALA A 256 65.52 -77.28 27.20
N ILE A 257 65.31 -78.26 26.49
CA ILE A 257 65.93 -79.39 25.82
C ILE A 257 64.96 -79.85 24.76
#